data_104232ff5d97b2ab78ec1b9096920f2f
#
_entry.id   104232ff5d97b2ab78ec1b9096920f2f
#
_cell.length_a   1.000
_cell.length_b   1.000
_cell.length_c   1.000
_cell.angle_alpha   90.00
_cell.angle_beta   90.00
_cell.angle_gamma   90.00
#
_symmetry.space_group_name_H-M   'P 1'
#
loop_
_entity.id
_entity.type
_entity.pdbx_description
1 polymer ?
#
loop_
_entity_poly.entity_id
_entity_poly.type
_entity_poly.pdbx_seq_one_letter_code
_entity_poly.pdbx_strand_id
1 'polypeptide(L)'
;MPFPRRRSACRRWAFAKKNDQLGHVKTFKPGAKVATGITSIGLKGHTPGHVGYEIVSGKKMLDIGDTVHSSIISLAKPEWPVSFDNDAAGGEKNRIDTLKELAQTNELIFAPHFPFPGVGHIQSDGDHFKWEPTTS
;
A
#
# COMPACT_ATOMS: atom_id res chain seq x y z
N MET A 1 3.12 15.61 -27.14
CA MET A 1 1.83 14.89 -27.29
C MET A 1 1.25 14.67 -25.90
N PRO A 2 0.02 15.15 -25.60
CA PRO A 2 -0.59 14.88 -24.30
C PRO A 2 -1.09 13.45 -24.27
N PHE A 3 -0.74 12.71 -23.21
CA PHE A 3 -1.25 11.36 -22.96
C PHE A 3 -2.78 11.34 -22.89
N PRO A 4 -3.45 10.35 -23.49
CA PRO A 4 -4.91 10.26 -23.45
C PRO A 4 -5.40 10.07 -22.02
N ARG A 5 -6.18 11.01 -21.54
CA ARG A 5 -6.81 10.98 -20.21
C ARG A 5 -7.71 9.75 -20.07
N ARG A 6 -7.35 8.92 -19.15
CA ARG A 6 -7.95 7.76 -18.50
C ARG A 6 -9.48 7.62 -18.60
N ARG A 7 -9.95 6.79 -19.53
CA ARG A 7 -11.32 6.24 -19.52
C ARG A 7 -11.49 5.07 -18.53
N SER A 8 -10.42 4.62 -17.87
CA SER A 8 -10.44 3.45 -16.97
C SER A 8 -11.11 3.70 -15.61
N ALA A 9 -10.97 4.89 -15.05
CA ALA A 9 -11.58 5.24 -13.76
C ALA A 9 -13.12 5.22 -13.83
N CYS A 10 -13.70 5.68 -14.94
CA CYS A 10 -15.15 5.74 -15.11
C CYS A 10 -15.80 4.34 -15.17
N ARG A 11 -15.12 3.34 -15.77
CA ARG A 11 -15.63 1.96 -15.84
C ARG A 11 -15.60 1.25 -14.50
N ARG A 12 -14.55 1.48 -13.69
CA ARG A 12 -14.45 0.90 -12.35
C ARG A 12 -15.51 1.44 -11.40
N TRP A 13 -15.80 2.74 -11.48
CA TRP A 13 -16.89 3.37 -10.73
C TRP A 13 -18.27 2.86 -11.12
N ALA A 14 -18.51 2.67 -12.42
CA ALA A 14 -19.78 2.12 -12.92
C ALA A 14 -19.98 0.67 -12.46
N PHE A 15 -18.93 -0.14 -12.44
CA PHE A 15 -18.96 -1.51 -11.93
C PHE A 15 -19.23 -1.55 -10.43
N ALA A 16 -18.51 -0.72 -9.65
CA ALA A 16 -18.69 -0.64 -8.20
C ALA A 16 -20.12 -0.19 -7.84
N LYS A 17 -20.65 0.86 -8.49
CA LYS A 17 -22.03 1.33 -8.31
C LYS A 17 -23.07 0.26 -8.65
N LYS A 18 -22.89 -0.48 -9.75
CA LYS A 18 -23.79 -1.55 -10.13
C LYS A 18 -23.82 -2.66 -9.11
N ASN A 19 -22.66 -3.06 -8.58
CA ASN A 19 -22.57 -4.11 -7.56
C ASN A 19 -23.07 -3.63 -6.20
N ASP A 20 -22.92 -2.34 -5.87
CA ASP A 20 -23.48 -1.74 -4.65
C ASP A 20 -25.02 -1.76 -4.70
N GLN A 21 -25.62 -1.46 -5.84
CA GLN A 21 -27.07 -1.60 -6.05
C GLN A 21 -27.58 -3.03 -5.88
N LEU A 22 -26.71 -4.04 -6.09
CA LEU A 22 -27.02 -5.45 -5.88
C LEU A 22 -26.70 -5.92 -4.45
N GLY A 23 -26.20 -5.02 -3.58
CA GLY A 23 -25.82 -5.33 -2.21
C GLY A 23 -24.53 -6.18 -2.07
N HIS A 24 -23.73 -6.27 -3.15
CA HIS A 24 -22.51 -7.09 -3.17
C HIS A 24 -21.26 -6.30 -2.79
N VAL A 25 -21.35 -4.98 -2.65
CA VAL A 25 -20.23 -4.09 -2.30
C VAL A 25 -20.54 -3.34 -1.02
N LYS A 26 -19.60 -3.35 -0.10
CA LYS A 26 -19.64 -2.50 1.08
C LYS A 26 -18.45 -1.55 1.06
N THR A 27 -18.69 -0.28 1.30
CA THR A 27 -17.65 0.73 1.42
C THR A 27 -17.29 0.94 2.89
N PHE A 28 -16.05 1.35 3.13
CA PHE A 28 -15.57 1.67 4.49
C PHE A 28 -14.61 2.86 4.44
N LYS A 29 -14.33 3.43 5.60
CA LYS A 29 -13.30 4.46 5.78
C LYS A 29 -12.05 3.84 6.39
N PRO A 30 -10.85 4.47 6.20
CA PRO A 30 -9.65 4.08 6.94
C PRO A 30 -9.91 4.01 8.44
N GLY A 31 -9.34 3.01 9.11
CA GLY A 31 -9.58 2.69 10.51
C GLY A 31 -10.76 1.73 10.75
N ALA A 32 -11.49 1.34 9.70
CA ALA A 32 -12.60 0.41 9.84
C ALA A 32 -12.12 -1.03 10.05
N LYS A 33 -12.78 -1.74 10.94
CA LYS A 33 -12.65 -3.19 11.10
C LYS A 33 -13.42 -3.86 9.96
N VAL A 34 -12.70 -4.36 8.95
CA VAL A 34 -13.30 -4.92 7.72
C VAL A 34 -13.62 -6.40 7.85
N ALA A 35 -12.90 -7.10 8.73
CA ALA A 35 -13.15 -8.49 9.11
C ALA A 35 -12.60 -8.74 10.52
N THR A 36 -12.86 -9.94 11.08
CA THR A 36 -12.25 -10.37 12.34
C THR A 36 -10.74 -10.39 12.21
N GLY A 37 -10.04 -9.64 13.06
CA GLY A 37 -8.59 -9.52 13.03
C GLY A 37 -8.03 -8.67 11.88
N ILE A 38 -8.86 -7.98 11.09
CA ILE A 38 -8.39 -7.13 9.98
C ILE A 38 -8.95 -5.72 10.11
N THR A 39 -8.04 -4.74 10.22
CA THR A 39 -8.36 -3.31 10.32
C THR A 39 -7.69 -2.56 9.16
N SER A 40 -8.41 -1.69 8.48
CA SER A 40 -7.86 -0.88 7.39
C SER A 40 -7.04 0.30 7.93
N ILE A 41 -5.91 0.59 7.29
CA ILE A 41 -5.04 1.73 7.58
C ILE A 41 -4.96 2.63 6.35
N GLY A 42 -5.08 3.94 6.53
CA GLY A 42 -5.02 4.89 5.41
C GLY A 42 -3.61 5.06 4.89
N LEU A 43 -3.36 4.67 3.64
CA LEU A 43 -2.08 4.80 2.94
C LEU A 43 -2.29 5.58 1.62
N LYS A 44 -2.75 6.83 1.73
CA LYS A 44 -3.12 7.66 0.59
C LYS A 44 -1.94 8.00 -0.32
N GLY A 45 -2.22 8.22 -1.61
CA GLY A 45 -1.26 8.72 -2.60
C GLY A 45 -1.32 7.95 -3.90
N HIS A 46 -1.16 6.64 -3.87
CA HIS A 46 -1.33 5.79 -5.04
C HIS A 46 -2.75 5.95 -5.61
N THR A 47 -3.76 5.82 -4.77
CA THR A 47 -5.14 6.25 -5.07
C THR A 47 -5.72 7.03 -3.89
N PRO A 48 -6.77 7.87 -4.10
CA PRO A 48 -7.40 8.63 -3.02
C PRO A 48 -7.96 7.76 -1.88
N GLY A 49 -8.36 6.53 -2.21
CA GLY A 49 -8.91 5.56 -1.26
C GLY A 49 -7.96 4.43 -0.90
N HIS A 50 -6.67 4.55 -1.23
CA HIS A 50 -5.70 3.51 -0.94
C HIS A 50 -5.56 3.27 0.56
N VAL A 51 -5.61 2.00 0.95
CA VAL A 51 -5.45 1.52 2.32
C VAL A 51 -4.52 0.32 2.35
N GLY A 52 -3.83 0.16 3.46
CA GLY A 52 -3.24 -1.09 3.90
C GLY A 52 -4.16 -1.79 4.89
N TYR A 53 -3.73 -2.97 5.34
CA TYR A 53 -4.48 -3.74 6.32
C TYR A 53 -3.58 -4.22 7.44
N GLU A 54 -3.92 -3.83 8.67
CA GLU A 54 -3.38 -4.48 9.86
C GLU A 54 -4.10 -5.81 10.05
N ILE A 55 -3.33 -6.89 10.06
CA ILE A 55 -3.82 -8.27 10.16
C ILE A 55 -3.30 -8.86 11.47
N VAL A 56 -4.20 -9.29 12.34
CA VAL A 56 -3.88 -9.90 13.63
C VAL A 56 -4.42 -11.32 13.67
N SER A 57 -3.52 -12.30 13.56
CA SER A 57 -3.82 -13.72 13.70
C SER A 57 -2.67 -14.40 14.47
N GLY A 58 -2.67 -14.23 15.79
CA GLY A 58 -1.54 -14.58 16.66
C GLY A 58 -0.42 -13.55 16.58
N LYS A 59 0.20 -13.36 15.43
CA LYS A 59 1.15 -12.27 15.17
C LYS A 59 0.47 -11.13 14.40
N LYS A 60 0.99 -9.92 14.59
CA LYS A 60 0.58 -8.73 13.84
C LYS A 60 1.39 -8.65 12.56
N MET A 61 0.75 -8.31 11.45
CA MET A 61 1.37 -8.05 10.15
C MET A 61 0.64 -6.89 9.47
N LEU A 62 1.36 -6.02 8.79
CA LEU A 62 0.80 -4.95 7.98
C LEU A 62 0.93 -5.27 6.49
N ASP A 63 -0.18 -5.38 5.79
CA ASP A 63 -0.23 -5.33 4.33
C ASP A 63 -0.11 -3.87 3.88
N ILE A 64 0.95 -3.54 3.16
CA ILE A 64 1.26 -2.18 2.72
C ILE A 64 0.70 -1.83 1.33
N GLY A 65 0.03 -2.79 0.67
CA GLY A 65 -0.56 -2.61 -0.65
C GLY A 65 0.40 -1.95 -1.65
N ASP A 66 -0.10 -0.93 -2.34
CA ASP A 66 0.62 -0.19 -3.39
C ASP A 66 1.43 1.01 -2.84
N THR A 67 1.83 1.00 -1.57
CA THR A 67 2.69 2.04 -1.00
C THR A 67 4.11 1.97 -1.55
N VAL A 68 4.61 0.73 -1.78
CA VAL A 68 5.97 0.46 -2.26
C VAL A 68 5.92 -0.56 -3.40
N HIS A 69 6.46 -0.21 -4.57
CA HIS A 69 6.34 -1.01 -5.79
C HIS A 69 7.59 -1.83 -6.17
N SER A 70 8.71 -1.61 -5.46
CA SER A 70 9.96 -2.33 -5.75
C SER A 70 10.79 -2.46 -4.48
N SER A 71 11.21 -3.68 -4.18
CA SER A 71 12.14 -3.96 -3.08
C SER A 71 13.56 -3.45 -3.32
N ILE A 72 13.86 -2.98 -4.53
CA ILE A 72 15.15 -2.43 -4.91
C ILE A 72 15.03 -0.92 -5.09
N ILE A 73 14.29 -0.47 -6.11
CA ILE A 73 14.26 0.93 -6.52
C ILE A 73 13.54 1.80 -5.48
N SER A 74 12.35 1.38 -5.04
CA SER A 74 11.55 2.20 -4.10
C SER A 74 12.15 2.24 -2.70
N LEU A 75 13.00 1.29 -2.34
CA LEU A 75 13.72 1.30 -1.06
C LEU A 75 15.02 2.10 -1.15
N ALA A 76 15.75 2.01 -2.28
CA ALA A 76 16.96 2.78 -2.50
C ALA A 76 16.69 4.27 -2.77
N LYS A 77 15.55 4.58 -3.39
CA LYS A 77 15.13 5.95 -3.78
C LYS A 77 13.65 6.17 -3.46
N PRO A 78 13.29 6.23 -2.18
CA PRO A 78 11.90 6.38 -1.77
C PRO A 78 11.29 7.72 -2.17
N GLU A 79 12.11 8.73 -2.44
CA GLU A 79 11.74 10.06 -2.94
C GLU A 79 11.41 10.10 -4.43
N TRP A 80 11.70 9.04 -5.18
CA TRP A 80 11.40 9.03 -6.61
C TRP A 80 9.90 8.90 -6.85
N PRO A 81 9.34 9.76 -7.73
CA PRO A 81 7.92 9.73 -8.02
C PRO A 81 7.54 8.47 -8.79
N VAL A 82 6.36 7.96 -8.49
CA VAL A 82 5.77 6.83 -9.21
C VAL A 82 4.75 7.37 -10.22
N SER A 83 4.99 7.10 -11.51
CA SER A 83 4.23 7.72 -12.61
C SER A 83 2.73 7.38 -12.65
N PHE A 84 2.32 6.33 -11.96
CA PHE A 84 0.92 5.90 -11.88
C PHE A 84 0.23 6.27 -10.56
N ASP A 85 0.92 6.98 -9.65
CA ASP A 85 0.27 7.56 -8.48
C ASP A 85 -0.69 8.68 -8.90
N ASN A 86 -1.88 8.72 -8.31
CA ASN A 86 -2.85 9.79 -8.58
C ASN A 86 -2.42 11.11 -7.95
N ASP A 87 -1.77 11.04 -6.80
CA ASP A 87 -1.14 12.14 -6.07
C ASP A 87 0.32 11.76 -5.83
N ALA A 88 1.21 12.16 -6.74
CA ALA A 88 2.63 11.81 -6.68
C ALA A 88 3.31 12.32 -5.41
N ALA A 89 3.03 13.56 -5.00
CA ALA A 89 3.61 14.15 -3.78
C ALA A 89 3.07 13.47 -2.51
N GLY A 90 1.75 13.21 -2.46
CA GLY A 90 1.14 12.48 -1.36
C GLY A 90 1.61 11.03 -1.28
N GLY A 91 1.80 10.38 -2.42
CA GLY A 91 2.33 9.01 -2.51
C GLY A 91 3.78 8.92 -2.04
N GLU A 92 4.63 9.85 -2.48
CA GLU A 92 6.02 9.96 -2.02
C GLU A 92 6.08 10.15 -0.50
N LYS A 93 5.37 11.17 0.02
CA LYS A 93 5.33 11.43 1.46
C LYS A 93 4.87 10.22 2.25
N ASN A 94 3.76 9.61 1.86
CA ASN A 94 3.22 8.42 2.53
C ASN A 94 4.21 7.25 2.51
N ARG A 95 4.88 7.01 1.37
CA ARG A 95 5.90 5.98 1.23
C ARG A 95 7.06 6.20 2.19
N ILE A 96 7.62 7.42 2.21
CA ILE A 96 8.74 7.76 3.09
C ILE A 96 8.36 7.62 4.56
N ASP A 97 7.20 8.14 4.96
CA ASP A 97 6.72 8.08 6.34
C ASP A 97 6.50 6.61 6.77
N THR A 98 5.83 5.83 5.92
CA THR A 98 5.59 4.40 6.18
C THR A 98 6.90 3.61 6.30
N LEU A 99 7.86 3.82 5.40
CA LEU A 99 9.14 3.11 5.45
C LEU A 99 9.94 3.46 6.71
N LYS A 100 9.92 4.73 7.13
CA LYS A 100 10.57 5.16 8.39
C LYS A 100 9.94 4.48 9.61
N GLU A 101 8.61 4.47 9.69
CA GLU A 101 7.88 3.83 10.78
C GLU A 101 8.19 2.33 10.83
N LEU A 102 8.12 1.64 9.70
CA LEU A 102 8.42 0.21 9.61
C LEU A 102 9.85 -0.14 10.00
N ALA A 103 10.83 0.68 9.59
CA ALA A 103 12.21 0.48 9.98
C ALA A 103 12.46 0.72 11.48
N GLN A 104 11.69 1.61 12.12
CA GLN A 104 11.78 1.87 13.56
C GLN A 104 11.09 0.80 14.40
N THR A 105 9.92 0.34 13.95
CA THR A 105 9.10 -0.62 14.70
C THR A 105 9.50 -2.08 14.45
N ASN A 106 10.24 -2.33 13.37
CA ASN A 106 10.56 -3.67 12.89
C ASN A 106 9.31 -4.56 12.72
N GLU A 107 8.20 -3.93 12.32
CA GLU A 107 6.93 -4.63 12.12
C GLU A 107 7.03 -5.61 10.95
N LEU A 108 6.39 -6.78 11.09
CA LEU A 108 6.25 -7.73 9.99
C LEU A 108 5.31 -7.17 8.95
N ILE A 109 5.71 -7.17 7.68
CA ILE A 109 4.88 -6.68 6.58
C ILE A 109 4.65 -7.72 5.50
N PHE A 110 3.54 -7.57 4.79
CA PHE A 110 3.29 -8.15 3.49
C PHE A 110 3.37 -7.04 2.44
N ALA A 111 4.27 -7.19 1.47
CA ALA A 111 4.52 -6.27 0.38
C ALA A 111 4.21 -6.98 -0.96
N PRO A 112 3.02 -6.76 -1.57
CA PRO A 112 2.55 -7.50 -2.74
C PRO A 112 3.46 -7.41 -3.97
N HIS A 113 4.26 -6.35 -4.08
CA HIS A 113 5.16 -6.09 -5.21
C HIS A 113 6.60 -6.57 -4.98
N PHE A 114 6.87 -7.20 -3.83
CA PHE A 114 8.19 -7.71 -3.51
C PHE A 114 8.34 -9.18 -3.93
N PRO A 115 9.59 -9.69 -4.04
CA PRO A 115 9.81 -11.10 -4.37
C PRO A 115 9.04 -12.03 -3.43
N PHE A 116 8.46 -13.09 -3.99
CA PHE A 116 7.70 -14.08 -3.22
C PHE A 116 8.52 -14.63 -2.03
N PRO A 117 7.90 -14.78 -0.86
CA PRO A 117 6.48 -14.63 -0.51
C PRO A 117 6.05 -13.18 -0.20
N GLY A 118 6.93 -12.20 -0.33
CA GLY A 118 6.63 -10.80 -0.05
C GLY A 118 6.44 -10.48 1.44
N VAL A 119 6.86 -11.37 2.32
CA VAL A 119 6.75 -11.23 3.79
C VAL A 119 8.13 -11.01 4.40
N GLY A 120 8.26 -9.99 5.24
CA GLY A 120 9.54 -9.64 5.87
C GLY A 120 9.49 -8.31 6.58
N HIS A 121 10.65 -7.67 6.70
CA HIS A 121 10.85 -6.44 7.44
C HIS A 121 11.54 -5.38 6.59
N ILE A 122 11.33 -4.11 6.93
CA ILE A 122 12.09 -2.99 6.40
C ILE A 122 13.17 -2.62 7.42
N GLN A 123 14.39 -2.46 6.94
CA GLN A 123 15.53 -2.01 7.74
C GLN A 123 16.04 -0.67 7.21
N SER A 124 16.53 0.19 8.10
CA SER A 124 17.28 1.38 7.71
C SER A 124 18.66 0.98 7.17
N ASP A 125 19.11 1.64 6.12
CA ASP A 125 20.43 1.45 5.53
C ASP A 125 21.02 2.81 5.10
N GLY A 126 21.57 3.55 6.08
CA GLY A 126 22.03 4.92 5.88
C GLY A 126 20.86 5.88 5.60
N ASP A 127 20.84 6.47 4.40
CA ASP A 127 19.83 7.41 3.93
C ASP A 127 18.66 6.75 3.16
N HIS A 128 18.69 5.42 3.05
CA HIS A 128 17.70 4.60 2.34
C HIS A 128 17.27 3.39 3.17
N PHE A 129 16.54 2.46 2.55
CA PHE A 129 15.99 1.28 3.19
C PHE A 129 16.40 0.01 2.44
N LYS A 130 16.36 -1.11 3.14
CA LYS A 130 16.55 -2.43 2.56
C LYS A 130 15.46 -3.41 3.00
N TRP A 131 15.23 -4.39 2.16
CA TRP A 131 14.30 -5.48 2.40
C TRP A 131 14.99 -6.65 3.10
N GLU A 132 14.41 -7.10 4.18
CA GLU A 132 14.81 -8.32 4.89
C GLU A 132 13.65 -9.32 4.86
N PRO A 133 13.67 -10.29 3.90
CA PRO A 133 12.63 -11.30 3.83
C PRO A 133 12.68 -12.22 5.04
N THR A 134 11.50 -12.70 5.49
CA THR A 134 11.46 -13.79 6.47
C THR A 134 12.02 -15.07 5.83
N THR A 135 12.94 -15.72 6.51
CA THR A 135 13.34 -17.09 6.19
C THR A 135 12.24 -18.04 6.63
N SER A 136 11.79 -18.88 5.72
CA SER A 136 10.81 -19.97 5.97
C SER A 136 11.41 -20.98 6.93
#